data_c3770b8dd4f8baa8bd04634cd17b683a
#
_entry.id   c3770b8dd4f8baa8bd04634cd17b683a
#
_cell.length_a   1.000
_cell.length_b   1.000
_cell.length_c   1.000
_cell.angle_alpha   90.00
_cell.angle_beta   90.00
_cell.angle_gamma   90.00
#
_symmetry.space_group_name_H-M   'P 1'
#
loop_
_entity.id
_entity.type
_entity.pdbx_description
1 polymer ?
#
loop_
_entity_poly.entity_id
_entity_poly.type
_entity_poly.pdbx_seq_one_letter_code
_entity_poly.pdbx_strand_id
1 'polypeptide(L)'
;MKIALLLSGQPRRYRNGYKELKKWFLDRYDIDVYLHAWEAKEFHKFNFFNRGKLEKIHRVDEDLYDNLVNWYRPKDYLFEKSIQFDKKDIKGKNNQRLNSQMGMWMSLKRVWDLIDNSGIKYDLIFKTRYDLLFTHRVANTCPLLEDLTQLDPEYLHYFGYADNWPHTAYQMNDQIAIGGYDVMKVYCNLFPQMLNTIFVDPSYSDNYEDVFINETLIFHHLKTNNIPMSPIDSGFNGIRGLDCGCSIMR
;
A
#
# COMPACT_ATOMS: atom_id res chain seq x y z
N MET A 1 -21.76 8.51 5.03
CA MET A 1 -20.35 8.55 4.67
C MET A 1 -20.11 7.61 3.51
N LYS A 2 -19.53 8.08 2.42
CA LYS A 2 -19.14 7.25 1.28
C LYS A 2 -17.70 6.78 1.45
N ILE A 3 -17.49 5.47 1.43
CA ILE A 3 -16.16 4.87 1.63
C ILE A 3 -15.72 4.17 0.35
N ALA A 4 -14.44 4.29 -0.01
CA ALA A 4 -13.82 3.48 -1.07
C ALA A 4 -12.68 2.62 -0.53
N LEU A 5 -12.55 1.40 -1.07
CA LEU A 5 -11.43 0.51 -0.86
C LEU A 5 -10.60 0.40 -2.13
N LEU A 6 -9.31 0.73 -2.04
CA LEU A 6 -8.33 0.58 -3.11
C LEU A 6 -7.46 -0.64 -2.86
N LEU A 7 -7.49 -1.60 -3.77
CA LEU A 7 -6.58 -2.74 -3.78
C LEU A 7 -5.65 -2.64 -4.98
N SER A 8 -4.34 -2.67 -4.73
CA SER A 8 -3.34 -2.49 -5.79
C SER A 8 -2.15 -3.45 -5.66
N GLY A 9 -1.55 -3.80 -6.79
CA GLY A 9 -0.33 -4.59 -6.87
C GLY A 9 -0.53 -6.03 -7.34
N GLN A 10 0.32 -6.93 -6.87
CA GLN A 10 0.21 -8.35 -7.17
C GLN A 10 -0.79 -9.02 -6.22
N PRO A 11 -1.82 -9.71 -6.72
CA PRO A 11 -2.87 -10.32 -5.89
C PRO A 11 -2.42 -11.66 -5.28
N ARG A 12 -1.26 -11.64 -4.62
CA ARG A 12 -0.72 -12.79 -3.91
C ARG A 12 -1.61 -13.15 -2.73
N ARG A 13 -1.85 -14.45 -2.49
CA ARG A 13 -2.65 -14.94 -1.34
C ARG A 13 -3.99 -14.23 -1.17
N TYR A 14 -4.56 -13.73 -2.26
CA TYR A 14 -5.80 -12.95 -2.28
C TYR A 14 -6.96 -13.60 -1.55
N ARG A 15 -7.04 -14.95 -1.53
CA ARG A 15 -8.11 -15.71 -0.86
C ARG A 15 -8.16 -15.42 0.65
N ASN A 16 -6.99 -15.30 1.26
CA ASN A 16 -6.89 -15.04 2.69
C ASN A 16 -7.10 -13.55 2.99
N GLY A 17 -6.50 -12.67 2.19
CA GLY A 17 -6.72 -11.23 2.32
C GLY A 17 -8.19 -10.85 2.12
N TYR A 18 -8.89 -11.49 1.17
CA TYR A 18 -10.33 -11.29 1.00
C TYR A 18 -11.13 -11.65 2.25
N LYS A 19 -10.82 -12.80 2.90
CA LYS A 19 -11.51 -13.22 4.13
C LYS A 19 -11.35 -12.17 5.25
N GLU A 20 -10.15 -11.63 5.40
CA GLU A 20 -9.87 -10.59 6.37
C GLU A 20 -10.60 -9.28 6.03
N LEU A 21 -10.47 -8.80 4.80
CA LEU A 21 -11.13 -7.58 4.36
C LEU A 21 -12.65 -7.70 4.42
N LYS A 22 -13.20 -8.87 4.05
CA LYS A 22 -14.63 -9.13 4.18
C LYS A 22 -15.08 -9.03 5.62
N LYS A 23 -14.43 -9.75 6.53
CA LYS A 23 -14.78 -9.79 7.96
C LYS A 23 -14.75 -8.42 8.63
N TRP A 24 -13.71 -7.64 8.33
CA TRP A 24 -13.46 -6.41 9.08
C TRP A 24 -14.05 -5.16 8.44
N PHE A 25 -14.29 -5.18 7.13
CA PHE A 25 -14.72 -3.98 6.38
C PHE A 25 -15.94 -4.23 5.49
N LEU A 26 -15.88 -5.18 4.53
CA LEU A 26 -16.92 -5.30 3.51
C LEU A 26 -18.27 -5.78 4.05
N ASP A 27 -18.30 -6.56 5.13
CA ASP A 27 -19.55 -6.98 5.79
C ASP A 27 -20.07 -5.93 6.78
N ARG A 28 -19.30 -4.89 7.09
CA ARG A 28 -19.64 -3.89 8.10
C ARG A 28 -20.00 -2.53 7.54
N TYR A 29 -19.49 -2.20 6.36
CA TYR A 29 -19.66 -0.89 5.74
C TYR A 29 -20.08 -1.05 4.29
N ASP A 30 -20.84 -0.08 3.78
CA ASP A 30 -21.12 0.06 2.35
C ASP A 30 -19.90 0.70 1.67
N ILE A 31 -19.10 -0.14 1.00
CA ILE A 31 -17.80 0.23 0.46
C ILE A 31 -17.78 -0.01 -1.06
N ASP A 32 -17.51 1.03 -1.81
CA ASP A 32 -17.18 0.91 -3.24
C ASP A 32 -15.73 0.39 -3.39
N VAL A 33 -15.53 -0.71 -4.11
CA VAL A 33 -14.22 -1.32 -4.29
C VAL A 33 -13.64 -0.97 -5.66
N TYR A 34 -12.36 -0.63 -5.71
CA TYR A 34 -11.60 -0.41 -6.93
C TYR A 34 -10.35 -1.29 -6.92
N LEU A 35 -10.09 -1.96 -8.05
CA LEU A 35 -9.01 -2.92 -8.15
C LEU A 35 -8.02 -2.56 -9.25
N HIS A 36 -6.74 -2.63 -8.95
CA HIS A 36 -5.71 -2.76 -9.96
C HIS A 36 -4.82 -3.96 -9.64
N ALA A 37 -4.65 -4.87 -10.60
CA ALA A 37 -3.74 -5.99 -10.44
C ALA A 37 -2.83 -6.17 -11.64
N TRP A 38 -1.56 -6.50 -11.35
CA TRP A 38 -0.63 -6.93 -12.38
C TRP A 38 -0.95 -8.37 -12.79
N GLU A 39 -1.20 -8.58 -14.08
CA GLU A 39 -1.30 -9.92 -14.65
C GLU A 39 0.07 -10.61 -14.61
N ALA A 40 0.09 -11.78 -14.03
CA ALA A 40 1.27 -12.62 -13.95
C ALA A 40 0.91 -14.09 -14.07
N LYS A 41 1.80 -14.88 -14.66
CA LYS A 41 1.70 -16.35 -14.65
C LYS A 41 2.23 -16.94 -13.35
N GLU A 42 3.10 -16.20 -12.68
CA GLU A 42 3.77 -16.59 -11.45
C GLU A 42 4.00 -15.37 -10.59
N PHE A 43 3.85 -15.53 -9.29
CA PHE A 43 4.22 -14.48 -8.33
C PHE A 43 5.59 -14.75 -7.75
N HIS A 44 6.37 -13.68 -7.63
CA HIS A 44 7.70 -13.72 -7.04
C HIS A 44 7.76 -12.85 -5.80
N LYS A 45 8.58 -13.27 -4.85
CA LYS A 45 8.90 -12.54 -3.63
C LYS A 45 10.37 -12.12 -3.68
N PHE A 46 10.60 -10.85 -3.38
CA PHE A 46 11.95 -10.40 -3.10
C PHE A 46 12.36 -10.87 -1.71
N ASN A 47 13.42 -11.69 -1.61
CA ASN A 47 13.89 -12.16 -0.33
C ASN A 47 15.09 -11.31 0.13
N PHE A 48 14.85 -10.43 1.12
CA PHE A 48 15.89 -9.58 1.71
C PHE A 48 17.03 -10.39 2.36
N PHE A 49 16.69 -11.51 3.00
CA PHE A 49 17.66 -12.35 3.71
C PHE A 49 18.51 -13.21 2.78
N ASN A 50 18.07 -13.41 1.54
CA ASN A 50 18.76 -14.22 0.55
C ASN A 50 19.38 -13.37 -0.57
N ARG A 51 20.06 -12.27 -0.20
CA ARG A 51 20.78 -11.35 -1.10
C ARG A 51 19.94 -10.86 -2.29
N GLY A 52 18.66 -10.66 -2.09
CA GLY A 52 17.77 -10.10 -3.12
C GLY A 52 17.39 -11.10 -4.23
N LYS A 53 17.55 -12.39 -4.04
CA LYS A 53 17.05 -13.36 -5.02
C LYS A 53 15.53 -13.35 -5.07
N LEU A 54 14.99 -13.38 -6.28
CA LEU A 54 13.57 -13.59 -6.49
C LEU A 54 13.22 -15.05 -6.24
N GLU A 55 12.35 -15.30 -5.29
CA GLU A 55 11.82 -16.62 -5.00
C GLU A 55 10.42 -16.74 -5.61
N LYS A 56 10.19 -17.82 -6.35
CA LYS A 56 8.85 -18.17 -6.84
C LYS A 56 7.98 -18.51 -5.64
N ILE A 57 6.87 -17.79 -5.46
CA ILE A 57 5.99 -18.02 -4.32
C ILE A 57 4.86 -18.98 -4.66
N HIS A 58 4.16 -18.71 -5.75
CA HIS A 58 2.97 -19.46 -6.15
C HIS A 58 2.79 -19.44 -7.66
N ARG A 59 2.22 -20.52 -8.18
CA ARG A 59 1.56 -20.49 -9.48
C ARG A 59 0.27 -19.69 -9.34
N VAL A 60 -0.02 -18.85 -10.31
CA VAL A 60 -1.27 -18.10 -10.33
C VAL A 60 -2.42 -19.07 -10.58
N ASP A 61 -3.48 -19.00 -9.79
CA ASP A 61 -4.71 -19.75 -10.03
C ASP A 61 -5.31 -19.29 -11.35
N GLU A 62 -5.83 -20.21 -12.16
CA GLU A 62 -6.40 -19.89 -13.47
C GLU A 62 -7.62 -18.95 -13.36
N ASP A 63 -8.38 -19.10 -12.29
CA ASP A 63 -9.59 -18.32 -11.98
C ASP A 63 -9.34 -17.10 -11.10
N LEU A 64 -8.07 -16.70 -10.90
CA LEU A 64 -7.71 -15.63 -9.96
C LEU A 64 -8.44 -14.32 -10.24
N TYR A 65 -8.38 -13.85 -11.48
CA TYR A 65 -8.94 -12.53 -11.83
C TYR A 65 -10.48 -12.55 -11.81
N ASP A 66 -11.09 -13.65 -12.24
CA ASP A 66 -12.53 -13.87 -12.14
C ASP A 66 -12.97 -13.88 -10.67
N ASN A 67 -12.20 -14.52 -9.80
CA ASN A 67 -12.46 -14.52 -8.36
C ASN A 67 -12.34 -13.12 -7.76
N LEU A 68 -11.36 -12.32 -8.17
CA LEU A 68 -11.26 -10.95 -7.69
C LEU A 68 -12.52 -10.14 -8.02
N VAL A 69 -12.99 -10.24 -9.26
CA VAL A 69 -14.21 -9.54 -9.69
C VAL A 69 -15.45 -10.08 -8.96
N ASN A 70 -15.61 -11.40 -8.91
CA ASN A 70 -16.78 -12.03 -8.31
C ASN A 70 -16.90 -11.80 -6.80
N TRP A 71 -15.77 -11.79 -6.08
CA TRP A 71 -15.78 -11.66 -4.63
C TRP A 71 -15.84 -10.22 -4.16
N TYR A 72 -15.04 -9.34 -4.76
CA TYR A 72 -15.02 -7.94 -4.37
C TYR A 72 -16.12 -7.12 -5.01
N ARG A 73 -16.72 -7.59 -6.14
CA ARG A 73 -17.73 -6.88 -6.92
C ARG A 73 -17.33 -5.42 -7.15
N PRO A 74 -16.14 -5.18 -7.71
CA PRO A 74 -15.59 -3.85 -7.81
C PRO A 74 -16.47 -2.95 -8.67
N LYS A 75 -16.50 -1.68 -8.31
CA LYS A 75 -17.15 -0.62 -9.09
C LYS A 75 -16.43 -0.39 -10.41
N ASP A 76 -15.09 -0.48 -10.35
CA ASP A 76 -14.24 -0.46 -11.54
C ASP A 76 -12.93 -1.20 -11.25
N TYR A 77 -12.29 -1.73 -12.30
CA TYR A 77 -11.04 -2.46 -12.17
C TYR A 77 -10.19 -2.43 -13.44
N LEU A 78 -8.88 -2.61 -13.26
CA LEU A 78 -7.92 -2.73 -14.34
C LEU A 78 -6.93 -3.87 -14.03
N PHE A 79 -6.87 -4.85 -14.94
CA PHE A 79 -5.84 -5.89 -14.93
C PHE A 79 -4.95 -5.69 -16.14
N GLU A 80 -3.66 -5.55 -15.91
CA GLU A 80 -2.70 -5.30 -16.99
C GLU A 80 -1.37 -6.03 -16.75
N LYS A 81 -0.62 -6.27 -17.83
CA LYS A 81 0.71 -6.90 -17.74
C LYS A 81 1.67 -5.99 -16.98
N SER A 82 2.50 -6.61 -16.14
CA SER A 82 3.52 -5.85 -15.41
C SER A 82 4.49 -5.15 -16.36
N ILE A 83 4.76 -3.89 -16.07
CA ILE A 83 5.70 -3.07 -16.83
C ILE A 83 7.10 -3.31 -16.32
N GLN A 84 8.04 -3.47 -17.24
CA GLN A 84 9.47 -3.47 -16.96
C GLN A 84 10.00 -2.06 -17.23
N PHE A 85 10.49 -1.41 -16.19
CA PHE A 85 11.12 -0.10 -16.34
C PHE A 85 12.55 -0.27 -16.86
N ASP A 86 12.95 0.56 -17.83
CA ASP A 86 14.28 0.43 -18.43
C ASP A 86 15.36 0.78 -17.39
N LYS A 87 16.34 -0.12 -17.26
CA LYS A 87 17.44 0.01 -16.28
C LYS A 87 18.43 1.12 -16.60
N LYS A 88 18.42 1.64 -17.83
CA LYS A 88 19.37 2.66 -18.29
C LYS A 88 19.16 4.01 -17.62
N ASP A 89 17.92 4.30 -17.22
CA ASP A 89 17.55 5.58 -16.64
C ASP A 89 17.79 5.64 -15.14
N ILE A 90 18.27 4.55 -14.53
CA ILE A 90 18.36 4.41 -13.07
C ILE A 90 19.82 4.19 -12.68
N LYS A 91 20.50 5.25 -12.26
CA LYS A 91 21.84 5.17 -11.68
C LYS A 91 21.74 4.62 -10.26
N GLY A 92 22.11 3.37 -10.00
CA GLY A 92 22.15 2.84 -8.65
C GLY A 92 22.35 1.32 -8.57
N LYS A 93 22.82 0.85 -7.43
CA LYS A 93 23.24 -0.55 -7.20
C LYS A 93 22.09 -1.56 -7.11
N ASN A 94 20.81 -1.16 -7.14
CA ASN A 94 19.70 -2.06 -6.80
C ASN A 94 18.48 -1.92 -7.72
N ASN A 95 18.70 -2.07 -9.03
CA ASN A 95 17.67 -1.92 -10.06
C ASN A 95 16.44 -2.83 -9.91
N GLN A 96 16.59 -4.03 -9.30
CA GLN A 96 15.45 -4.94 -9.10
C GLN A 96 14.49 -4.42 -8.02
N ARG A 97 15.02 -3.84 -6.96
CA ARG A 97 14.22 -3.25 -5.88
C ARG A 97 13.43 -2.04 -6.42
N LEU A 98 14.09 -1.18 -7.18
CA LEU A 98 13.45 0.00 -7.76
C LEU A 98 12.33 -0.37 -8.74
N ASN A 99 12.53 -1.35 -9.62
CA ASN A 99 11.46 -1.86 -10.48
C ASN A 99 10.24 -2.34 -9.70
N SER A 100 10.47 -3.05 -8.59
CA SER A 100 9.39 -3.52 -7.71
C SER A 100 8.65 -2.35 -7.05
N GLN A 101 9.38 -1.34 -6.62
CA GLN A 101 8.80 -0.12 -6.01
C GLN A 101 8.04 0.71 -7.03
N MET A 102 8.63 0.94 -8.20
CA MET A 102 7.95 1.65 -9.30
C MET A 102 6.66 0.93 -9.70
N GLY A 103 6.71 -0.40 -9.85
CA GLY A 103 5.52 -1.20 -10.13
C GLY A 103 4.44 -1.10 -9.06
N MET A 104 4.83 -1.01 -7.79
CA MET A 104 3.90 -0.83 -6.68
C MET A 104 3.23 0.54 -6.73
N TRP A 105 4.00 1.62 -6.86
CA TRP A 105 3.47 2.98 -6.90
C TRP A 105 2.68 3.26 -8.18
N MET A 106 3.11 2.69 -9.30
CA MET A 106 2.33 2.76 -10.53
C MET A 106 0.99 2.04 -10.42
N SER A 107 0.97 0.85 -9.81
CA SER A 107 -0.27 0.12 -9.54
C SER A 107 -1.23 0.96 -8.67
N LEU A 108 -0.68 1.64 -7.66
CA LEU A 108 -1.47 2.53 -6.83
C LEU A 108 -2.01 3.73 -7.62
N LYS A 109 -1.21 4.32 -8.49
CA LYS A 109 -1.67 5.39 -9.39
C LYS A 109 -2.78 4.91 -10.30
N ARG A 110 -2.68 3.70 -10.86
CA ARG A 110 -3.69 3.11 -11.75
C ARG A 110 -5.04 2.95 -11.04
N VAL A 111 -5.04 2.39 -9.83
CA VAL A 111 -6.30 2.25 -9.08
C VAL A 111 -6.85 3.60 -8.65
N TRP A 112 -5.99 4.59 -8.38
CA TRP A 112 -6.42 5.95 -8.12
C TRP A 112 -7.12 6.57 -9.33
N ASP A 113 -6.58 6.37 -10.54
CA ASP A 113 -7.18 6.89 -11.77
C ASP A 113 -8.61 6.36 -12.00
N LEU A 114 -8.91 5.14 -11.57
CA LEU A 114 -10.28 4.62 -11.64
C LEU A 114 -11.24 5.43 -10.74
N ILE A 115 -10.81 5.76 -9.52
CA ILE A 115 -11.60 6.64 -8.63
C ILE A 115 -11.75 8.04 -9.21
N ASP A 116 -10.66 8.65 -9.62
CA ASP A 116 -10.65 10.03 -10.13
C ASP A 116 -11.57 10.16 -11.35
N ASN A 117 -11.50 9.19 -12.27
CA ASN A 117 -12.36 9.10 -13.46
C ASN A 117 -13.83 8.84 -13.14
N SER A 118 -14.15 8.24 -11.99
CA SER A 118 -15.54 8.01 -11.58
C SER A 118 -16.30 9.32 -11.27
N GLY A 119 -15.58 10.40 -11.01
CA GLY A 119 -16.12 11.69 -10.57
C GLY A 119 -16.74 11.65 -9.17
N ILE A 120 -16.62 10.55 -8.43
CA ILE A 120 -17.17 10.41 -7.08
C ILE A 120 -16.13 10.87 -6.07
N LYS A 121 -16.51 11.85 -5.24
CA LYS A 121 -15.74 12.20 -4.05
C LYS A 121 -16.18 11.32 -2.88
N TYR A 122 -15.23 10.56 -2.34
CA TYR A 122 -15.41 9.74 -1.15
C TYR A 122 -15.01 10.51 0.09
N ASP A 123 -15.77 10.32 1.16
CA ASP A 123 -15.47 10.92 2.46
C ASP A 123 -14.21 10.26 3.07
N LEU A 124 -14.08 8.95 2.86
CA LEU A 124 -12.93 8.18 3.32
C LEU A 124 -12.48 7.18 2.25
N ILE A 125 -11.18 7.07 2.04
CA ILE A 125 -10.56 6.13 1.10
C ILE A 125 -9.55 5.30 1.86
N PHE A 126 -9.72 3.99 1.80
CA PHE A 126 -8.86 3.00 2.42
C PHE A 126 -8.04 2.27 1.36
N LYS A 127 -6.72 2.49 1.34
CA LYS A 127 -5.78 1.77 0.48
C LYS A 127 -5.15 0.62 1.24
N THR A 128 -5.14 -0.56 0.62
CA THR A 128 -4.40 -1.70 1.13
C THR A 128 -3.95 -2.67 0.02
N ARG A 129 -3.45 -3.84 0.44
CA ARG A 129 -2.95 -4.90 -0.44
C ARG A 129 -3.89 -6.10 -0.43
N TYR A 130 -3.78 -6.96 -1.45
CA TYR A 130 -4.56 -8.20 -1.55
C TYR A 130 -4.19 -9.25 -0.49
N ASP A 131 -2.97 -9.21 0.03
CA ASP A 131 -2.41 -10.20 0.95
C ASP A 131 -2.37 -9.73 2.43
N LEU A 132 -3.23 -8.77 2.78
CA LEU A 132 -3.32 -8.24 4.12
C LEU A 132 -3.92 -9.27 5.09
N LEU A 133 -3.30 -9.39 6.26
CA LEU A 133 -3.82 -10.12 7.41
C LEU A 133 -3.76 -9.26 8.66
N PHE A 134 -4.83 -9.28 9.43
CA PHE A 134 -4.82 -8.73 10.78
C PHE A 134 -4.46 -9.82 11.77
N THR A 135 -3.36 -9.64 12.52
CA THR A 135 -2.98 -10.58 13.56
C THR A 135 -3.99 -10.54 14.71
N HIS A 136 -4.12 -11.65 15.45
CA HIS A 136 -5.07 -11.77 16.56
C HIS A 136 -4.94 -10.65 17.61
N ARG A 137 -3.76 -10.13 17.79
CA ARG A 137 -3.47 -9.01 18.70
C ARG A 137 -4.12 -7.72 18.24
N VAL A 138 -3.95 -7.38 16.96
CA VAL A 138 -4.50 -6.17 16.36
C VAL A 138 -6.01 -6.20 16.28
N ALA A 139 -6.56 -7.37 15.99
CA ALA A 139 -8.01 -7.56 15.96
C ALA A 139 -8.72 -7.13 17.25
N ASN A 140 -8.02 -7.15 18.38
CA ASN A 140 -8.59 -6.83 19.69
C ASN A 140 -8.23 -5.44 20.22
N THR A 141 -7.34 -4.71 19.57
CA THR A 141 -6.81 -3.43 20.12
C THR A 141 -6.69 -2.30 19.09
N CYS A 142 -7.02 -2.56 17.84
CA CYS A 142 -6.86 -1.56 16.78
C CYS A 142 -8.15 -0.73 16.60
N PRO A 143 -8.15 0.56 16.89
CA PRO A 143 -9.31 1.43 16.72
C PRO A 143 -9.86 1.43 15.29
N LEU A 144 -9.00 1.25 14.29
CA LEU A 144 -9.38 1.11 12.89
C LEU A 144 -10.36 -0.05 12.65
N LEU A 145 -10.18 -1.16 13.36
CA LEU A 145 -11.07 -2.32 13.24
C LEU A 145 -12.36 -2.15 14.02
N GLU A 146 -12.41 -1.20 14.94
CA GLU A 146 -13.62 -0.88 15.70
C GLU A 146 -14.56 -0.01 14.89
N ASP A 147 -14.09 1.13 14.39
CA ASP A 147 -14.93 2.05 13.62
C ASP A 147 -14.11 2.98 12.69
N LEU A 148 -14.17 2.70 11.38
CA LEU A 148 -13.57 3.57 10.36
C LEU A 148 -14.12 5.01 10.36
N THR A 149 -15.35 5.19 10.83
CA THR A 149 -16.04 6.48 10.75
C THR A 149 -15.53 7.50 11.74
N GLN A 150 -14.71 7.07 12.70
CA GLN A 150 -14.06 7.94 13.68
C GLN A 150 -12.75 8.57 13.17
N LEU A 151 -12.27 8.14 12.01
CA LEU A 151 -11.05 8.69 11.43
C LEU A 151 -11.31 10.06 10.82
N ASP A 152 -10.47 11.03 11.14
CA ASP A 152 -10.53 12.36 10.56
C ASP A 152 -10.02 12.33 9.10
N PRO A 153 -10.86 12.64 8.10
CA PRO A 153 -10.48 12.57 6.69
C PRO A 153 -9.42 13.61 6.27
N GLU A 154 -9.17 14.62 7.08
CA GLU A 154 -8.13 15.63 6.80
C GLU A 154 -6.71 15.11 7.07
N TYR A 155 -6.58 13.98 7.77
CA TYR A 155 -5.31 13.34 8.07
C TYR A 155 -5.09 12.11 7.20
N LEU A 156 -3.80 11.84 6.90
CA LEU A 156 -3.40 10.51 6.45
C LEU A 156 -3.16 9.62 7.67
N HIS A 157 -4.04 8.63 7.83
CA HIS A 157 -3.88 7.60 8.86
C HIS A 157 -3.10 6.42 8.30
N TYR A 158 -2.11 5.95 9.06
CA TYR A 158 -1.23 4.84 8.65
C TYR A 158 -0.80 4.02 9.87
N PHE A 159 -0.41 2.77 9.63
CA PHE A 159 0.23 1.99 10.70
C PHE A 159 1.69 2.39 10.84
N GLY A 160 2.09 2.74 12.06
CA GLY A 160 3.49 2.99 12.40
C GLY A 160 4.28 1.69 12.56
N TYR A 161 5.60 1.76 12.36
CA TYR A 161 6.52 0.74 12.86
C TYR A 161 6.81 1.01 14.33
N ALA A 162 7.07 -0.06 15.12
CA ALA A 162 7.56 0.11 16.48
C ALA A 162 8.92 0.85 16.50
N ASP A 163 9.16 1.64 17.53
CA ASP A 163 10.26 2.62 17.70
C ASP A 163 11.70 2.16 17.46
N ASN A 164 11.93 0.90 17.14
CA ASN A 164 13.26 0.29 17.04
C ASN A 164 13.60 -0.31 15.67
N TRP A 165 12.91 0.10 14.59
CA TRP A 165 13.33 -0.32 13.27
C TRP A 165 14.47 0.58 12.78
N PRO A 166 15.72 0.08 12.74
CA PRO A 166 16.91 0.94 12.59
C PRO A 166 17.06 1.61 11.24
N HIS A 167 16.17 1.33 10.29
CA HIS A 167 16.30 1.79 8.90
C HIS A 167 15.17 2.68 8.40
N THR A 168 14.19 3.00 9.25
CA THR A 168 13.11 3.92 8.87
C THR A 168 13.06 5.07 9.86
N ALA A 169 13.66 6.19 9.50
CA ALA A 169 13.63 7.41 10.32
C ALA A 169 12.19 7.89 10.64
N TYR A 170 11.14 7.27 10.05
CA TYR A 170 9.80 7.83 10.03
C TYR A 170 8.67 6.85 10.36
N GLN A 171 8.97 5.63 10.74
CA GLN A 171 7.99 4.68 11.31
C GLN A 171 6.69 4.47 10.49
N MET A 172 6.64 4.95 9.25
CA MET A 172 5.49 4.84 8.38
C MET A 172 5.48 3.51 7.63
N ASN A 173 4.33 2.83 7.60
CA ASN A 173 4.15 1.58 6.84
C ASN A 173 3.38 1.87 5.55
N ASP A 174 3.87 1.37 4.42
CA ASP A 174 3.26 1.55 3.10
C ASP A 174 2.09 0.60 2.80
N GLN A 175 1.76 -0.29 3.73
CA GLN A 175 0.76 -1.36 3.51
C GLN A 175 -0.67 -0.85 3.59
N ILE A 176 -0.94 0.06 4.52
CA ILE A 176 -2.24 0.66 4.75
C ILE A 176 -2.09 2.18 4.79
N ALA A 177 -2.99 2.84 4.08
CA ALA A 177 -3.18 4.28 4.13
C ALA A 177 -4.67 4.60 4.06
N ILE A 178 -5.14 5.51 4.91
CA ILE A 178 -6.54 5.92 5.00
C ILE A 178 -6.60 7.43 5.15
N GLY A 179 -7.50 8.06 4.40
CA GLY A 179 -7.73 9.50 4.49
C GLY A 179 -8.88 9.91 3.58
N GLY A 180 -9.24 11.19 3.63
CA GLY A 180 -10.21 11.75 2.73
C GLY A 180 -9.68 11.87 1.30
N TYR A 181 -10.56 12.26 0.38
CA TYR A 181 -10.24 12.31 -1.06
C TYR A 181 -8.99 13.13 -1.38
N ASP A 182 -8.85 14.34 -0.83
CA ASP A 182 -7.75 15.23 -1.16
C ASP A 182 -6.41 14.73 -0.59
N VAL A 183 -6.42 14.19 0.61
CA VAL A 183 -5.26 13.54 1.26
C VAL A 183 -4.80 12.33 0.44
N MET A 184 -5.73 11.45 0.09
CA MET A 184 -5.42 10.23 -0.66
C MET A 184 -5.06 10.52 -2.12
N LYS A 185 -5.53 11.61 -2.70
CA LYS A 185 -5.08 12.11 -3.99
C LYS A 185 -3.58 12.38 -4.00
N VAL A 186 -3.07 13.05 -2.97
CA VAL A 186 -1.62 13.29 -2.84
C VAL A 186 -0.89 11.96 -2.66
N TYR A 187 -1.33 11.14 -1.70
CA TYR A 187 -0.71 9.84 -1.42
C TYR A 187 -0.60 8.95 -2.67
N CYS A 188 -1.67 8.82 -3.44
CA CYS A 188 -1.73 7.93 -4.59
C CYS A 188 -1.00 8.47 -5.84
N ASN A 189 -0.70 9.77 -5.87
CA ASN A 189 -0.01 10.43 -6.98
C ASN A 189 1.52 10.56 -6.78
N LEU A 190 2.12 9.77 -5.90
CA LEU A 190 3.57 9.74 -5.75
C LEU A 190 4.29 9.31 -7.05
N PHE A 191 3.75 8.33 -7.79
CA PHE A 191 4.44 7.70 -8.93
C PHE A 191 4.96 8.68 -9.98
N PRO A 192 4.18 9.66 -10.48
CA PRO A 192 4.66 10.61 -11.49
C PRO A 192 5.86 11.46 -11.04
N GLN A 193 5.99 11.67 -9.74
CA GLN A 193 7.04 12.51 -9.15
C GLN A 193 8.22 11.69 -8.60
N MET A 194 8.04 10.38 -8.47
CA MET A 194 8.99 9.50 -7.79
C MET A 194 10.42 9.62 -8.30
N LEU A 195 10.61 9.58 -9.62
CA LEU A 195 11.95 9.65 -10.20
C LEU A 195 12.58 11.03 -10.00
N ASN A 196 11.78 12.09 -10.12
CA ASN A 196 12.26 13.44 -9.87
C ASN A 196 12.66 13.62 -8.41
N THR A 197 11.85 13.14 -7.47
CA THR A 197 12.16 13.19 -6.04
C THR A 197 13.46 12.45 -5.73
N ILE A 198 13.63 11.25 -6.26
CA ILE A 198 14.80 10.40 -5.96
C ILE A 198 16.10 10.98 -6.55
N PHE A 199 16.06 11.52 -7.78
CA PHE A 199 17.28 11.83 -8.53
C PHE A 199 17.57 13.31 -8.67
N VAL A 200 16.59 14.17 -8.43
CA VAL A 200 16.71 15.61 -8.69
C VAL A 200 16.49 16.46 -7.45
N ASP A 201 15.69 16.00 -6.50
CA ASP A 201 15.38 16.76 -5.30
C ASP A 201 16.53 16.68 -4.27
N PRO A 202 17.32 17.76 -4.05
CA PRO A 202 18.41 17.74 -3.08
C PRO A 202 17.91 17.53 -1.65
N SER A 203 16.69 18.02 -1.35
CA SER A 203 16.13 17.87 -0.01
C SER A 203 15.81 16.42 0.33
N TYR A 204 15.61 15.58 -0.69
CA TYR A 204 15.49 14.15 -0.50
C TYR A 204 16.85 13.48 -0.35
N SER A 205 17.77 13.69 -1.30
CA SER A 205 19.09 13.04 -1.31
C SER A 205 19.95 13.38 -0.11
N ASP A 206 19.86 14.62 0.38
CA ASP A 206 20.69 15.11 1.49
C ASP A 206 20.20 14.64 2.88
N ASN A 207 18.92 14.28 2.97
CA ASN A 207 18.32 13.86 4.24
C ASN A 207 18.17 12.34 4.39
N TYR A 208 18.32 11.57 3.31
CA TYR A 208 18.04 10.13 3.32
C TYR A 208 19.16 9.33 2.66
N GLU A 209 19.91 8.60 3.47
CA GLU A 209 21.01 7.75 3.00
C GLU A 209 20.54 6.56 2.14
N ASP A 210 19.35 6.00 2.42
CA ASP A 210 18.76 4.90 1.65
C ASP A 210 17.60 5.38 0.79
N VAL A 211 17.94 5.84 -0.40
CA VAL A 211 17.07 6.45 -1.41
C VAL A 211 15.93 5.50 -1.89
N PHE A 212 15.98 4.22 -1.53
CA PHE A 212 15.10 3.20 -2.09
C PHE A 212 14.14 2.56 -1.07
N ILE A 213 13.87 3.22 0.03
CA ILE A 213 12.86 2.78 1.00
C ILE A 213 11.52 3.43 0.65
N ASN A 214 10.49 2.61 0.39
CA ASN A 214 9.16 3.08 0.07
C ASN A 214 8.60 4.02 1.14
N GLU A 215 8.79 3.64 2.37
CA GLU A 215 8.31 4.34 3.55
C GLU A 215 8.92 5.75 3.66
N THR A 216 10.21 5.86 3.39
CA THR A 216 10.91 7.15 3.39
C THR A 216 10.43 8.04 2.24
N LEU A 217 10.29 7.45 1.06
CA LEU A 217 9.85 8.18 -0.13
C LEU A 217 8.44 8.75 0.03
N ILE A 218 7.50 7.93 0.51
CA ILE A 218 6.12 8.41 0.71
C ILE A 218 6.03 9.44 1.84
N PHE A 219 6.80 9.26 2.92
CA PHE A 219 6.84 10.22 4.01
C PHE A 219 7.34 11.59 3.52
N HIS A 220 8.45 11.61 2.75
CA HIS A 220 8.97 12.84 2.17
C HIS A 220 7.95 13.50 1.25
N HIS A 221 7.32 12.74 0.38
CA HIS A 221 6.27 13.23 -0.53
C HIS A 221 5.10 13.88 0.22
N LEU A 222 4.62 13.25 1.27
CA LEU A 222 3.53 13.78 2.09
C LEU A 222 3.95 15.06 2.83
N LYS A 223 5.16 15.07 3.40
CA LYS A 223 5.70 16.22 4.11
C LYS A 223 5.87 17.44 3.19
N THR A 224 6.40 17.25 1.99
CA THR A 224 6.59 18.34 1.00
C THR A 224 5.26 18.88 0.47
N ASN A 225 4.20 18.08 0.51
CA ASN A 225 2.84 18.50 0.17
C ASN A 225 2.01 18.96 1.37
N ASN A 226 2.63 19.12 2.55
CA ASN A 226 1.98 19.57 3.81
C ASN A 226 0.77 18.71 4.22
N ILE A 227 0.80 17.40 3.95
CA ILE A 227 -0.25 16.49 4.37
C ILE A 227 -0.07 16.15 5.85
N PRO A 228 -1.05 16.42 6.72
CA PRO A 228 -0.99 16.01 8.10
C PRO A 228 -1.09 14.48 8.21
N MET A 229 -0.25 13.89 9.08
CA MET A 229 -0.11 12.45 9.22
C MET A 229 -0.45 12.03 10.65
N SER A 230 -1.28 11.00 10.80
CA SER A 230 -1.70 10.44 12.08
C SER A 230 -1.40 8.95 12.13
N PRO A 231 -0.45 8.49 12.97
CA PRO A 231 -0.25 7.07 13.17
C PRO A 231 -1.48 6.45 13.84
N ILE A 232 -1.95 5.33 13.32
CA ILE A 232 -2.97 4.53 13.97
C ILE A 232 -2.29 3.81 15.12
N ASP A 233 -2.69 4.15 16.36
CA ASP A 233 -2.21 3.43 17.53
C ASP A 233 -2.78 2.01 17.50
N SER A 234 -1.90 1.04 17.34
CA SER A 234 -2.25 -0.38 17.41
C SER A 234 -2.42 -0.89 18.85
N GLY A 235 -2.45 0.00 19.85
CA GLY A 235 -2.45 -0.36 21.26
C GLY A 235 -1.11 -0.92 21.75
N PHE A 236 -0.05 -0.77 20.98
CA PHE A 236 1.27 -1.35 21.24
C PHE A 236 2.28 -0.36 21.78
N ASN A 237 1.90 0.48 22.70
CA ASN A 237 2.90 1.24 23.49
C ASN A 237 3.74 0.26 24.31
N GLY A 238 4.91 -0.13 23.81
CA GLY A 238 5.96 -0.78 24.59
C GLY A 238 6.30 -2.23 24.27
N ILE A 239 5.80 -2.87 23.22
CA ILE A 239 6.26 -4.21 22.84
C ILE A 239 7.18 -4.14 21.63
N ARG A 240 8.44 -4.42 21.90
CA ARG A 240 9.52 -4.59 20.91
C ARG A 240 9.17 -5.69 19.94
N GLY A 241 9.15 -5.41 18.65
CA GLY A 241 9.29 -6.41 17.59
C GLY A 241 8.08 -6.55 16.69
N LEU A 242 8.32 -6.30 15.43
CA LEU A 242 7.72 -6.89 14.20
C LEU A 242 6.19 -6.86 13.99
N ASP A 243 5.40 -6.52 14.96
CA ASP A 243 3.95 -6.57 14.88
C ASP A 243 3.36 -5.17 14.81
N CYS A 244 3.56 -4.49 13.68
CA CYS A 244 2.73 -3.33 13.32
C CYS A 244 1.26 -3.72 13.10
N GLY A 245 0.84 -4.82 13.67
CA GLY A 245 -0.51 -5.30 13.64
C GLY A 245 -1.07 -5.77 12.31
N CYS A 246 -0.40 -5.45 11.23
CA CYS A 246 -0.69 -5.97 9.91
C CYS A 246 0.49 -6.83 9.47
N SER A 247 0.28 -8.12 9.31
CA SER A 247 1.26 -8.96 8.65
C SER A 247 0.85 -9.22 7.22
N ILE A 248 1.81 -9.01 6.31
CA ILE A 248 1.68 -9.59 4.99
C ILE A 248 2.02 -11.06 5.16
N MET A 249 1.13 -11.94 4.73
CA MET A 249 1.46 -13.37 4.67
C MET A 249 2.70 -13.55 3.82
N ARG A 250 3.76 -13.99 4.44
CA ARG A 250 5.03 -14.32 3.78
C ARG A 250 4.99 -15.72 3.22
#